data_a815b3e12f7e8a00b3a3e69fd3cb8c86
#
_entry.id   a815b3e12f7e8a00b3a3e69fd3cb8c86
#
_cell.length_a   1.000
_cell.length_b   1.000
_cell.length_c   1.000
_cell.angle_alpha   90.00
_cell.angle_beta   90.00
_cell.angle_gamma   90.00
#
_symmetry.space_group_name_H-M   'P 1'
#
loop_
_entity.id
_entity.type
_entity.pdbx_description
1 polymer ?
#
loop_
_entity_poly.entity_id
_entity_poly.type
_entity_poly.pdbx_seq_one_letter_code
_entity_poly.pdbx_strand_id
1 'polypeptide(L)'
;MLHLMNKIILKPGKDRSVFRYHPWIFSGAIAKTEGKLQEGDLVRVYSSDNQYLATGHYQIGSIAVRILTFEDEEIGYSFWLQRITAAYHMRRAIGLTDRADNDTFRLIHGEGDNLPGLVVDYYAGVAVVQFHSVGMYLERGNITRALLETLGDRLTAIYDKSESTLPYKAAIDPHNGYLYGKADHFVEIGRAHV
;
A
#
# COMPACT_ATOMS: atom_id res chain seq x y z
N MET A 1 -19.98 9.41 -14.23
CA MET A 1 -19.35 8.61 -15.30
C MET A 1 -18.63 7.48 -14.61
N LEU A 2 -19.18 6.25 -14.67
CA LEU A 2 -18.46 5.07 -14.21
C LEU A 2 -17.22 4.92 -15.11
N HIS A 3 -16.04 5.25 -14.60
CA HIS A 3 -14.80 4.85 -15.25
C HIS A 3 -14.84 3.34 -15.35
N LEU A 4 -14.91 2.82 -16.56
CA LEU A 4 -14.72 1.38 -16.82
C LEU A 4 -13.33 1.04 -16.28
N MET A 5 -13.31 0.41 -15.10
CA MET A 5 -12.06 -0.03 -14.51
C MET A 5 -11.39 -1.03 -15.43
N ASN A 6 -10.11 -0.86 -15.69
CA ASN A 6 -9.31 -1.79 -16.51
C ASN A 6 -9.40 -3.21 -15.95
N LYS A 7 -9.42 -4.20 -16.85
CA LYS A 7 -9.53 -5.61 -16.47
C LYS A 7 -8.30 -6.41 -16.85
N ILE A 8 -8.00 -7.38 -15.99
CA ILE A 8 -6.99 -8.42 -16.23
C ILE A 8 -7.67 -9.77 -16.14
N ILE A 9 -7.49 -10.60 -17.15
CA ILE A 9 -8.04 -11.96 -17.23
C ILE A 9 -6.86 -12.94 -17.11
N LEU A 10 -6.97 -13.88 -16.18
CA LEU A 10 -5.94 -14.90 -15.96
C LEU A 10 -6.06 -16.06 -16.93
N LYS A 11 -4.95 -16.73 -17.20
CA LYS A 11 -4.91 -17.99 -17.95
C LYS A 11 -5.63 -19.11 -17.17
N PRO A 12 -6.22 -20.09 -17.85
CA PRO A 12 -6.81 -21.25 -17.18
C PRO A 12 -5.84 -21.89 -16.18
N GLY A 13 -6.32 -22.12 -14.95
CA GLY A 13 -5.56 -22.74 -13.85
C GLY A 13 -4.47 -21.88 -13.21
N LYS A 14 -4.34 -20.58 -13.59
CA LYS A 14 -3.41 -19.63 -12.97
C LYS A 14 -4.04 -18.77 -11.87
N ASP A 15 -5.29 -19.02 -11.54
CA ASP A 15 -6.07 -18.42 -10.45
C ASP A 15 -5.87 -19.09 -9.08
N ARG A 16 -5.26 -20.28 -9.04
CA ARG A 16 -5.07 -21.05 -7.80
C ARG A 16 -4.35 -20.29 -6.67
N SER A 17 -3.39 -19.44 -7.01
CA SER A 17 -2.70 -18.61 -6.01
C SER A 17 -3.62 -17.54 -5.43
N VAL A 18 -4.50 -16.97 -6.25
CA VAL A 18 -5.47 -15.97 -5.83
C VAL A 18 -6.51 -16.58 -4.87
N PHE A 19 -7.03 -17.78 -5.16
CA PHE A 19 -7.90 -18.53 -4.25
C PHE A 19 -7.25 -18.91 -2.91
N ARG A 20 -5.92 -18.89 -2.85
CA ARG A 20 -5.16 -19.08 -1.61
C ARG A 20 -4.75 -17.76 -0.95
N TYR A 21 -5.38 -16.66 -1.35
CA TYR A 21 -5.12 -15.31 -0.84
C TYR A 21 -3.67 -14.83 -1.02
N HIS A 22 -2.98 -15.32 -2.08
CA HIS A 22 -1.65 -14.81 -2.39
C HIS A 22 -1.76 -13.38 -2.94
N PRO A 23 -1.05 -12.40 -2.36
CA PRO A 23 -1.26 -10.98 -2.67
C PRO A 23 -0.67 -10.52 -4.01
N TRP A 24 0.00 -11.41 -4.77
CA TRP A 24 0.65 -11.05 -6.03
C TRP A 24 0.15 -11.90 -7.20
N ILE A 25 -0.04 -11.22 -8.33
CA ILE A 25 -0.25 -11.88 -9.62
C ILE A 25 0.97 -11.62 -10.49
N PHE A 26 1.59 -12.68 -10.94
CA PHE A 26 2.75 -12.61 -11.82
C PHE A 26 2.32 -12.42 -13.29
N SER A 27 3.13 -11.68 -14.06
CA SER A 27 2.85 -11.36 -15.47
C SER A 27 2.60 -12.61 -16.33
N GLY A 28 3.31 -13.70 -16.05
CA GLY A 28 3.11 -14.99 -16.73
C GLY A 28 1.74 -15.64 -16.53
N ALA A 29 0.97 -15.21 -15.53
CA ALA A 29 -0.40 -15.70 -15.27
C ALA A 29 -1.46 -14.99 -16.11
N ILE A 30 -1.16 -13.84 -16.70
CA ILE A 30 -2.11 -13.00 -17.44
C ILE A 30 -2.30 -13.56 -18.84
N ALA A 31 -3.57 -13.78 -19.21
CA ALA A 31 -3.98 -14.15 -20.58
C ALA A 31 -4.25 -12.92 -21.43
N LYS A 32 -4.98 -11.95 -20.88
CA LYS A 32 -5.48 -10.77 -21.61
C LYS A 32 -5.66 -9.59 -20.66
N THR A 33 -5.49 -8.40 -21.19
CA THR A 33 -5.83 -7.13 -20.54
C THR A 33 -6.89 -6.39 -21.36
N GLU A 34 -7.81 -5.71 -20.71
CA GLU A 34 -8.83 -4.87 -21.33
C GLU A 34 -8.71 -3.45 -20.77
N GLY A 35 -8.66 -2.46 -21.69
CA GLY A 35 -8.38 -1.06 -21.39
C GLY A 35 -6.94 -0.67 -21.68
N LYS A 36 -6.61 0.61 -21.43
CA LYS A 36 -5.24 1.14 -21.52
C LYS A 36 -4.64 1.17 -20.13
N LEU A 37 -3.88 0.13 -19.80
CA LEU A 37 -3.21 0.03 -18.52
C LEU A 37 -2.02 1.00 -18.43
N GLN A 38 -2.01 1.78 -17.37
CA GLN A 38 -0.85 2.56 -16.93
C GLN A 38 -0.34 1.99 -15.62
N GLU A 39 0.94 2.15 -15.36
CA GLU A 39 1.52 1.71 -14.10
C GLU A 39 0.91 2.47 -12.92
N GLY A 40 0.45 1.73 -11.93
CA GLY A 40 -0.27 2.27 -10.77
C GLY A 40 -1.79 2.24 -10.89
N ASP A 41 -2.34 1.94 -12.07
CA ASP A 41 -3.80 1.85 -12.24
C ASP A 41 -4.43 0.80 -11.33
N LEU A 42 -5.61 1.10 -10.81
CA LEU A 42 -6.49 0.09 -10.23
C LEU A 42 -7.05 -0.81 -11.34
N VAL A 43 -6.95 -2.11 -11.13
CA VAL A 43 -7.42 -3.14 -12.05
C VAL A 43 -8.26 -4.18 -11.33
N ARG A 44 -9.30 -4.65 -12.01
CA ARG A 44 -10.09 -5.80 -11.58
C ARG A 44 -9.55 -7.06 -12.25
N VAL A 45 -9.35 -8.11 -11.47
CA VAL A 45 -8.80 -9.38 -11.92
C VAL A 45 -9.91 -10.42 -11.99
N TYR A 46 -9.92 -11.18 -13.08
CA TYR A 46 -10.91 -12.21 -13.37
C TYR A 46 -10.23 -13.52 -13.74
N SER A 47 -10.91 -14.63 -13.45
CA SER A 47 -10.54 -15.96 -13.94
C SER A 47 -10.74 -16.06 -15.47
N SER A 48 -10.27 -17.16 -16.07
CA SER A 48 -10.56 -17.48 -17.48
C SER A 48 -12.05 -17.58 -17.80
N ASP A 49 -12.86 -17.91 -16.80
CA ASP A 49 -14.33 -18.06 -16.91
C ASP A 49 -15.07 -16.77 -16.52
N ASN A 50 -14.33 -15.64 -16.51
CA ASN A 50 -14.86 -14.32 -16.18
C ASN A 50 -15.46 -14.18 -14.76
N GLN A 51 -15.02 -15.02 -13.81
CA GLN A 51 -15.34 -14.85 -12.40
C GLN A 51 -14.44 -13.78 -11.79
N TYR A 52 -14.98 -12.82 -11.04
CA TYR A 52 -14.22 -11.85 -10.28
C TYR A 52 -13.34 -12.55 -9.23
N LEU A 53 -12.10 -12.11 -9.08
CA LEU A 53 -11.13 -12.70 -8.16
C LEU A 53 -10.56 -11.68 -7.17
N ALA A 54 -10.23 -10.47 -7.63
CA ALA A 54 -9.55 -9.47 -6.81
C ALA A 54 -9.52 -8.10 -7.47
N THR A 55 -9.21 -7.08 -6.68
CA THR A 55 -8.83 -5.73 -7.16
C THR A 55 -7.45 -5.38 -6.62
N GLY A 56 -6.62 -4.72 -7.44
CA GLY A 56 -5.27 -4.32 -7.04
C GLY A 56 -4.64 -3.29 -7.95
N HIS A 57 -3.40 -2.92 -7.66
CA HIS A 57 -2.61 -2.02 -8.48
C HIS A 57 -1.83 -2.78 -9.54
N TYR A 58 -1.95 -2.33 -10.80
CA TYR A 58 -1.12 -2.82 -11.90
C TYR A 58 0.29 -2.26 -11.80
N GLN A 59 1.28 -3.10 -12.13
CA GLN A 59 2.69 -2.70 -12.18
C GLN A 59 3.38 -3.37 -13.36
N ILE A 60 4.28 -2.64 -14.00
CA ILE A 60 5.15 -3.17 -15.06
C ILE A 60 6.26 -3.98 -14.41
N GLY A 61 6.34 -5.29 -14.72
CA GLY A 61 7.36 -6.18 -14.17
C GLY A 61 6.89 -7.61 -13.98
N SER A 62 7.64 -8.38 -13.21
CA SER A 62 7.31 -9.78 -12.90
C SER A 62 6.06 -9.90 -12.03
N ILE A 63 5.92 -9.05 -11.02
CA ILE A 63 4.68 -8.91 -10.23
C ILE A 63 3.81 -7.88 -10.95
N ALA A 64 2.85 -8.36 -11.73
CA ALA A 64 2.01 -7.50 -12.56
C ALA A 64 0.82 -6.90 -11.80
N VAL A 65 0.33 -7.54 -10.73
CA VAL A 65 -0.69 -6.97 -9.85
C VAL A 65 -0.34 -7.21 -8.40
N ARG A 66 -0.43 -6.16 -7.59
CA ARG A 66 -0.44 -6.24 -6.13
C ARG A 66 -1.88 -6.12 -5.66
N ILE A 67 -2.42 -7.20 -5.15
CA ILE A 67 -3.84 -7.29 -4.73
C ILE A 67 -4.03 -6.48 -3.46
N LEU A 68 -5.02 -5.60 -3.47
CA LEU A 68 -5.47 -4.81 -2.33
C LEU A 68 -6.63 -5.50 -1.59
N THR A 69 -7.53 -6.10 -2.36
CA THR A 69 -8.69 -6.81 -1.81
C THR A 69 -9.10 -7.98 -2.70
N PHE A 70 -9.66 -9.01 -2.07
CA PHE A 70 -10.29 -10.15 -2.74
C PHE A 70 -11.82 -10.00 -2.80
N GLU A 71 -12.35 -8.97 -2.14
CA GLU A 71 -13.75 -8.62 -2.15
C GLU A 71 -14.07 -7.62 -3.26
N ASP A 72 -15.30 -7.68 -3.79
CA ASP A 72 -15.77 -6.70 -4.79
C ASP A 72 -16.24 -5.42 -4.08
N GLU A 73 -15.27 -4.61 -3.70
CA GLU A 73 -15.48 -3.36 -2.97
C GLU A 73 -14.81 -2.17 -3.67
N GLU A 74 -15.24 -0.97 -3.34
CA GLU A 74 -14.64 0.26 -3.86
C GLU A 74 -13.35 0.61 -3.13
N ILE A 75 -12.28 0.87 -3.89
CA ILE A 75 -11.00 1.34 -3.36
C ILE A 75 -11.02 2.88 -3.32
N GLY A 76 -11.67 3.41 -2.31
CA GLY A 76 -11.73 4.83 -2.01
C GLY A 76 -11.11 5.17 -0.67
N TYR A 77 -11.33 6.40 -0.20
CA TYR A 77 -10.79 6.86 1.09
C TYR A 77 -11.16 5.94 2.26
N SER A 78 -12.41 5.46 2.32
CA SER A 78 -12.90 4.57 3.39
C SER A 78 -12.12 3.26 3.46
N PHE A 79 -11.71 2.71 2.30
CA PHE A 79 -10.87 1.51 2.23
C PHE A 79 -9.50 1.76 2.93
N TRP A 80 -8.84 2.85 2.59
CA TRP A 80 -7.54 3.19 3.17
C TRP A 80 -7.65 3.45 4.68
N LEU A 81 -8.67 4.18 5.10
CA LEU A 81 -8.92 4.45 6.52
C LEU A 81 -9.13 3.14 7.30
N GLN A 82 -9.96 2.23 6.80
CA GLN A 82 -10.24 0.95 7.45
C GLN A 82 -8.97 0.11 7.59
N ARG A 83 -8.16 -0.01 6.53
CA ARG A 83 -6.93 -0.82 6.54
C ARG A 83 -5.87 -0.25 7.49
N ILE A 84 -5.66 1.05 7.47
CA ILE A 84 -4.69 1.73 8.34
C ILE A 84 -5.14 1.66 9.80
N THR A 85 -6.41 1.88 10.08
CA THR A 85 -6.98 1.75 11.43
C THR A 85 -6.84 0.31 11.95
N ALA A 86 -7.08 -0.70 11.11
CA ALA A 86 -6.91 -2.10 11.48
C ALA A 86 -5.44 -2.42 11.83
N ALA A 87 -4.48 -1.93 11.04
CA ALA A 87 -3.06 -2.07 11.33
C ALA A 87 -2.67 -1.42 12.67
N TYR A 88 -3.17 -0.22 12.95
CA TYR A 88 -2.96 0.46 14.23
C TYR A 88 -3.56 -0.31 15.41
N HIS A 89 -4.80 -0.79 15.29
CA HIS A 89 -5.46 -1.60 16.33
C HIS A 89 -4.69 -2.89 16.61
N MET A 90 -4.13 -3.53 15.59
CA MET A 90 -3.27 -4.70 15.79
C MET A 90 -2.05 -4.36 16.64
N ARG A 91 -1.32 -3.25 16.32
CA ARG A 91 -0.15 -2.81 17.13
C ARG A 91 -0.54 -2.49 18.54
N ARG A 92 -1.71 -1.89 18.75
CA ARG A 92 -2.25 -1.62 20.07
C ARG A 92 -2.57 -2.91 20.83
N ALA A 93 -3.21 -3.87 20.19
CA ALA A 93 -3.58 -5.14 20.79
C ALA A 93 -2.38 -5.97 21.26
N ILE A 94 -1.24 -5.89 20.57
CA ILE A 94 0.02 -6.55 20.95
C ILE A 94 0.93 -5.67 21.84
N GLY A 95 0.44 -4.52 22.31
CA GLY A 95 1.12 -3.66 23.27
C GLY A 95 2.32 -2.89 22.70
N LEU A 96 2.36 -2.59 21.42
CA LEU A 96 3.43 -1.76 20.82
C LEU A 96 3.16 -0.25 20.93
N THR A 97 1.90 0.13 21.10
CA THR A 97 1.51 1.53 21.35
C THR A 97 1.37 1.77 22.84
N ASP A 98 1.35 3.01 23.25
CA ASP A 98 1.08 3.40 24.68
C ASP A 98 2.12 2.87 25.68
N ARG A 99 3.36 2.63 25.26
CA ARG A 99 4.46 2.22 26.12
C ARG A 99 5.19 3.46 26.65
N ALA A 100 5.54 3.44 27.93
CA ALA A 100 6.34 4.50 28.55
C ALA A 100 7.83 4.42 28.18
N ASP A 101 8.28 3.22 27.80
CA ASP A 101 9.68 2.89 27.52
C ASP A 101 10.01 2.83 26.01
N ASN A 102 9.00 2.91 25.14
CA ASN A 102 9.21 2.84 23.70
C ASN A 102 8.06 3.52 22.94
N ASP A 103 8.38 4.53 22.17
CA ASP A 103 7.47 5.27 21.29
C ASP A 103 7.79 5.08 19.79
N THR A 104 8.51 4.00 19.48
CA THR A 104 8.96 3.69 18.11
C THR A 104 8.53 2.30 17.71
N PHE A 105 7.77 2.18 16.62
CA PHE A 105 7.32 0.89 16.10
C PHE A 105 6.97 0.96 14.61
N ARG A 106 7.00 -0.18 13.93
CA ARG A 106 6.46 -0.32 12.57
C ARG A 106 4.94 -0.38 12.61
N LEU A 107 4.30 0.68 12.10
CA LEU A 107 2.84 0.79 12.05
C LEU A 107 2.27 -0.04 10.90
N ILE A 108 2.87 0.00 9.72
CA ILE A 108 2.43 -0.75 8.53
C ILE A 108 3.60 -1.52 7.94
N HIS A 109 3.38 -2.80 7.66
CA HIS A 109 4.37 -3.72 7.09
C HIS A 109 3.86 -4.40 5.81
N GLY A 110 3.57 -3.62 4.79
CA GLY A 110 3.24 -4.11 3.46
C GLY A 110 2.16 -5.18 3.42
N GLU A 111 2.48 -6.28 2.80
CA GLU A 111 1.58 -7.44 2.63
C GLU A 111 1.08 -8.02 3.96
N GLY A 112 1.86 -7.91 5.03
CA GLY A 112 1.47 -8.38 6.36
C GLY A 112 0.28 -7.63 6.96
N ASP A 113 0.04 -6.41 6.51
CA ASP A 113 -1.11 -5.59 6.92
C ASP A 113 -2.15 -5.41 5.78
N ASN A 114 -2.08 -6.24 4.73
CA ASN A 114 -2.92 -6.13 3.54
C ASN A 114 -2.82 -4.76 2.82
N LEU A 115 -1.63 -4.15 2.87
CA LEU A 115 -1.27 -2.88 2.23
C LEU A 115 0.01 -3.06 1.40
N PRO A 116 -0.01 -3.94 0.38
CA PRO A 116 1.18 -4.37 -0.35
C PRO A 116 1.92 -3.18 -0.98
N GLY A 117 3.20 -3.03 -0.62
CA GLY A 117 4.03 -1.93 -1.11
C GLY A 117 3.92 -0.64 -0.29
N LEU A 118 3.34 -0.68 0.91
CA LEU A 118 3.35 0.43 1.87
C LEU A 118 4.08 0.02 3.15
N VAL A 119 5.06 0.81 3.55
CA VAL A 119 5.71 0.69 4.86
C VAL A 119 5.55 2.02 5.60
N VAL A 120 5.15 1.96 6.86
CA VAL A 120 5.07 3.13 7.72
C VAL A 120 5.71 2.80 9.07
N ASP A 121 6.75 3.53 9.39
CA ASP A 121 7.40 3.50 10.70
C ASP A 121 7.00 4.74 11.50
N TYR A 122 6.62 4.53 12.75
CA TYR A 122 6.26 5.59 13.69
C TYR A 122 7.41 5.83 14.67
N TYR A 123 7.80 7.10 14.84
CA TYR A 123 8.87 7.57 15.71
C TYR A 123 8.40 8.79 16.50
N ALA A 124 8.01 8.61 17.75
CA ALA A 124 7.73 9.71 18.69
C ALA A 124 6.88 10.87 18.09
N GLY A 125 5.78 10.53 17.40
CA GLY A 125 4.91 11.52 16.74
C GLY A 125 5.20 11.76 15.26
N VAL A 126 6.24 11.17 14.70
CA VAL A 126 6.56 11.28 13.27
C VAL A 126 6.30 9.95 12.56
N ALA A 127 5.44 9.94 11.54
CA ALA A 127 5.28 8.80 10.65
C ALA A 127 6.20 8.96 9.44
N VAL A 128 7.12 7.99 9.24
CA VAL A 128 7.96 7.91 8.04
C VAL A 128 7.32 6.90 7.10
N VAL A 129 6.89 7.38 5.94
CA VAL A 129 6.18 6.59 4.93
C VAL A 129 7.14 6.22 3.81
N GLN A 130 7.11 4.97 3.38
CA GLN A 130 7.83 4.49 2.21
C GLN A 130 6.86 3.77 1.27
N PHE A 131 6.76 4.28 0.05
CA PHE A 131 6.00 3.65 -1.02
C PHE A 131 6.96 2.81 -1.88
N HIS A 132 6.62 1.55 -2.09
CA HIS A 132 7.40 0.58 -2.86
C HIS A 132 6.74 0.21 -4.19
N SER A 133 5.63 0.85 -4.53
CA SER A 133 4.94 0.68 -5.81
C SER A 133 4.31 1.98 -6.27
N VAL A 134 4.17 2.14 -7.58
CA VAL A 134 3.58 3.35 -8.18
C VAL A 134 2.13 3.54 -7.71
N GLY A 135 1.33 2.46 -7.68
CA GLY A 135 -0.06 2.55 -7.24
C GLY A 135 -0.19 3.05 -5.80
N MET A 136 0.65 2.57 -4.87
CA MET A 136 0.66 3.07 -3.50
C MET A 136 1.10 4.54 -3.41
N TYR A 137 2.08 4.94 -4.23
CA TYR A 137 2.52 6.33 -4.28
C TYR A 137 1.42 7.28 -4.80
N LEU A 138 0.64 6.85 -5.79
CA LEU A 138 -0.49 7.63 -6.31
C LEU A 138 -1.59 7.84 -5.25
N GLU A 139 -1.74 6.89 -4.33
CA GLU A 139 -2.68 6.95 -3.21
C GLU A 139 -2.17 7.72 -1.97
N ARG A 140 -0.97 8.33 -2.05
CA ARG A 140 -0.34 9.00 -0.91
C ARG A 140 -1.21 10.06 -0.22
N GLY A 141 -2.08 10.74 -0.98
CA GLY A 141 -3.02 11.72 -0.41
C GLY A 141 -4.08 11.08 0.49
N ASN A 142 -4.71 9.99 0.03
CA ASN A 142 -5.67 9.22 0.81
C ASN A 142 -5.00 8.56 2.03
N ILE A 143 -3.80 8.01 1.85
CA ILE A 143 -3.02 7.37 2.92
C ILE A 143 -2.61 8.39 3.99
N THR A 144 -2.12 9.57 3.59
CA THR A 144 -1.79 10.67 4.51
C THR A 144 -2.99 11.08 5.36
N ARG A 145 -4.13 11.30 4.71
CA ARG A 145 -5.38 11.65 5.40
C ARG A 145 -5.82 10.56 6.37
N ALA A 146 -5.75 9.30 5.97
CA ALA A 146 -6.13 8.16 6.81
C ALA A 146 -5.19 7.99 8.02
N LEU A 147 -3.88 8.24 7.87
CA LEU A 147 -2.93 8.26 8.99
C LEU A 147 -3.26 9.36 10.00
N LEU A 148 -3.57 10.57 9.51
CA LEU A 148 -3.98 11.69 10.36
C LEU A 148 -5.25 11.37 11.14
N GLU A 149 -6.26 10.81 10.50
CA GLU A 149 -7.52 10.46 11.15
C GLU A 149 -7.36 9.32 12.15
N THR A 150 -6.51 8.32 11.83
CA THR A 150 -6.28 7.15 12.70
C THR A 150 -5.46 7.50 13.96
N LEU A 151 -4.41 8.30 13.81
CA LEU A 151 -3.46 8.59 14.89
C LEU A 151 -3.84 9.87 15.68
N GLY A 152 -4.58 10.80 15.04
CA GLY A 152 -5.02 12.04 15.68
C GLY A 152 -3.85 12.85 16.28
N ASP A 153 -4.00 13.32 17.51
CA ASP A 153 -3.02 14.14 18.22
C ASP A 153 -1.68 13.44 18.50
N ARG A 154 -1.59 12.15 18.26
CA ARG A 154 -0.33 11.38 18.35
C ARG A 154 0.61 11.66 17.19
N LEU A 155 0.13 12.29 16.11
CA LEU A 155 0.88 12.51 14.88
C LEU A 155 1.17 14.00 14.69
N THR A 156 2.44 14.36 14.77
CA THR A 156 2.92 15.74 14.57
C THR A 156 3.41 15.98 13.16
N ALA A 157 3.96 14.95 12.50
CA ALA A 157 4.44 15.06 11.12
C ALA A 157 4.35 13.71 10.36
N ILE A 158 4.25 13.80 9.04
CA ILE A 158 4.37 12.67 8.11
C ILE A 158 5.46 13.02 7.10
N TYR A 159 6.47 12.17 7.00
CA TYR A 159 7.59 12.32 6.09
C TYR A 159 7.61 11.20 5.05
N ASP A 160 7.57 11.56 3.76
CA ASP A 160 7.74 10.63 2.65
C ASP A 160 9.22 10.40 2.39
N LYS A 161 9.65 9.14 2.46
CA LYS A 161 11.02 8.69 2.20
C LYS A 161 11.06 7.70 1.03
N SER A 162 10.37 7.99 -0.05
CA SER A 162 10.15 7.04 -1.16
C SER A 162 11.05 7.24 -2.36
N GLU A 163 11.88 8.28 -2.41
CA GLU A 163 12.76 8.59 -3.53
C GLU A 163 13.62 7.39 -3.98
N SER A 164 14.11 6.60 -3.04
CA SER A 164 14.95 5.42 -3.31
C SER A 164 14.22 4.08 -3.31
N THR A 165 12.92 4.04 -2.97
CA THR A 165 12.15 2.79 -2.81
C THR A 165 11.22 2.51 -3.97
N LEU A 166 10.88 3.51 -4.76
CA LEU A 166 10.07 3.36 -5.96
C LEU A 166 10.87 2.76 -7.12
N PRO A 167 10.22 2.01 -8.03
CA PRO A 167 10.89 1.49 -9.21
C PRO A 167 11.48 2.63 -10.05
N TYR A 168 12.77 2.59 -10.37
CA TYR A 168 13.46 3.66 -11.10
C TYR A 168 12.93 3.89 -12.53
N LYS A 169 12.18 2.94 -13.07
CA LYS A 169 11.54 3.02 -14.40
C LYS A 169 10.13 3.62 -14.37
N ALA A 170 9.62 3.92 -13.18
CA ALA A 170 8.31 4.53 -13.06
C ALA A 170 8.35 5.94 -13.69
N ALA A 171 7.30 6.28 -14.44
CA ALA A 171 7.15 7.62 -15.03
C ALA A 171 6.67 8.65 -13.98
N ILE A 172 7.27 8.62 -12.79
CA ILE A 172 7.02 9.52 -11.67
C ILE A 172 8.37 10.01 -11.15
N ASP A 173 8.39 11.22 -10.63
CA ASP A 173 9.58 11.86 -10.04
C ASP A 173 9.37 12.04 -8.53
N PRO A 174 9.62 11.00 -7.72
CA PRO A 174 9.41 11.08 -6.28
C PRO A 174 10.53 11.87 -5.62
N HIS A 175 10.16 12.76 -4.71
CA HIS A 175 11.08 13.47 -3.84
C HIS A 175 10.74 13.19 -2.39
N ASN A 176 11.78 13.00 -1.57
CA ASN A 176 11.61 12.93 -0.13
C ASN A 176 11.11 14.28 0.42
N GLY A 177 10.19 14.25 1.38
CA GLY A 177 9.67 15.48 1.96
C GLY A 177 8.51 15.27 2.92
N TYR A 178 8.10 16.35 3.59
CA TYR A 178 6.95 16.30 4.48
C TYR A 178 5.64 16.31 3.70
N LEU A 179 4.78 15.34 3.97
CA LEU A 179 3.38 15.31 3.50
C LEU A 179 2.46 16.05 4.47
N TYR A 180 2.85 16.15 5.73
CA TYR A 180 2.13 16.87 6.78
C TYR A 180 3.08 17.33 7.88
N GLY A 181 2.83 18.51 8.44
CA GLY A 181 3.59 19.04 9.57
C GLY A 181 5.07 19.23 9.28
N LYS A 182 5.85 19.39 10.34
CA LYS A 182 7.32 19.36 10.34
C LYS A 182 7.77 18.83 11.69
N ALA A 183 8.86 18.07 11.72
CA ALA A 183 9.53 17.70 12.95
C ALA A 183 10.68 18.69 13.19
N ASP A 184 10.76 19.25 14.39
CA ASP A 184 11.84 20.15 14.80
C ASP A 184 13.14 19.39 15.14
N HIS A 185 13.06 18.05 15.19
CA HIS A 185 14.19 17.19 15.51
C HIS A 185 14.43 16.18 14.40
N PHE A 186 15.70 16.03 14.00
CA PHE A 186 16.12 14.90 13.20
C PHE A 186 16.06 13.64 14.07
N VAL A 187 15.12 12.74 13.76
CA VAL A 187 15.21 11.37 14.27
C VAL A 187 16.26 10.69 13.41
N GLU A 188 17.47 10.54 13.92
CA GLU A 188 18.50 9.73 13.29
C GLU A 188 18.07 8.28 13.41
N ILE A 189 17.53 7.73 12.31
CA ILE A 189 17.21 6.31 12.23
C ILE A 189 18.53 5.57 12.11
N GLY A 190 19.08 5.16 13.25
CA GLY A 190 20.26 4.30 13.29
C GLY A 190 19.99 3.04 12.48
N ARG A 191 20.98 2.59 11.69
CA ARG A 191 20.93 1.28 11.05
C ARG A 191 20.78 0.24 12.15
N ALA A 192 19.71 -0.54 12.13
CA ALA A 192 19.66 -1.76 12.93
C ALA A 192 20.84 -2.64 12.50
N HIS A 193 21.84 -2.76 13.36
CA HIS A 193 22.86 -3.78 13.18
C HIS A 193 22.21 -5.11 13.56
N VAL A 194 22.04 -5.98 12.57
CA VAL A 194 21.77 -7.40 12.75
C VAL A 194 23.10 -8.08 13.07
#